data_7e9df61e718da4d0e58fec3463f137ba
#
_entry.id   7e9df61e718da4d0e58fec3463f137ba
#
_cell.length_a   1.000
_cell.length_b   1.000
_cell.length_c   1.000
_cell.angle_alpha   90.00
_cell.angle_beta   90.00
_cell.angle_gamma   90.00
#
_symmetry.space_group_name_H-M   'P 1'
#
loop_
_entity.id
_entity.type
_entity.pdbx_description
1 polymer ?
#
loop_
_entity_poly.entity_id
_entity_poly.type
_entity_poly.pdbx_seq_one_letter_code
_entity_poly.pdbx_strand_id
1 'polypeptide(L)'
;MARFIANGKLLEADLFVFDKDGLMFDSSQFWNELTNSRCRYLLPVCGLELTLEWAHMMGADTVADEADGFATTYVDPLGILAVASPFEERSVLGGYLVKKLGMPWHEARAKAIEVFEAGDQNLDLHRAIKAQPGYVALMQGLISKDIPYGVATSDTLKRTQDSMAIYSCWDKVRFVVTPDDVAEGKPSPDMLYLIAKNTGVSLERMAMVGDSYVDVKMAHAAGAIGIGVSADPEMCEKMKPYATVILSSLEEITLLE
;
A
#
# COMPACT_ATOMS: atom_id res chain seq x y z
N MET A 1 -19.28 -18.93 -7.91
CA MET A 1 -19.63 -17.66 -8.61
C MET A 1 -20.32 -16.76 -7.60
N ALA A 2 -19.71 -15.62 -7.32
CA ALA A 2 -20.29 -14.61 -6.44
C ALA A 2 -21.01 -13.55 -7.29
N ARG A 3 -22.22 -13.18 -6.87
CA ARG A 3 -22.97 -12.03 -7.41
C ARG A 3 -22.89 -10.89 -6.41
N PHE A 4 -22.65 -9.70 -6.89
CA PHE A 4 -22.53 -8.53 -6.01
C PHE A 4 -23.00 -7.26 -6.72
N ILE A 5 -23.38 -6.27 -5.93
CA ILE A 5 -23.74 -4.92 -6.42
C ILE A 5 -22.60 -3.97 -6.06
N ALA A 6 -22.17 -3.17 -7.03
CA ALA A 6 -21.22 -2.09 -6.88
C ALA A 6 -21.74 -0.86 -7.62
N ASN A 7 -21.96 0.25 -6.91
CA ASN A 7 -22.57 1.47 -7.45
C ASN A 7 -23.89 1.19 -8.25
N GLY A 8 -24.78 0.37 -7.67
CA GLY A 8 -26.04 -0.02 -8.31
C GLY A 8 -25.93 -0.98 -9.50
N LYS A 9 -24.73 -1.34 -9.95
CA LYS A 9 -24.47 -2.28 -11.04
C LYS A 9 -24.33 -3.70 -10.52
N LEU A 10 -25.10 -4.64 -11.05
CA LEU A 10 -24.96 -6.07 -10.75
C LEU A 10 -23.77 -6.62 -11.52
N LEU A 11 -22.84 -7.25 -10.81
CA LEU A 11 -21.61 -7.86 -11.34
C LEU A 11 -21.49 -9.30 -10.82
N GLU A 12 -20.67 -10.10 -11.51
CA GLU A 12 -20.38 -11.49 -11.15
C GLU A 12 -18.89 -11.78 -11.26
N ALA A 13 -18.32 -12.38 -10.20
CA ALA A 13 -16.92 -12.80 -10.19
C ALA A 13 -16.76 -14.14 -9.47
N ASP A 14 -15.73 -14.90 -9.84
CA ASP A 14 -15.33 -16.13 -9.16
C ASP A 14 -14.17 -15.89 -8.20
N LEU A 15 -13.46 -14.76 -8.36
CA LEU A 15 -12.29 -14.41 -7.59
C LEU A 15 -12.20 -12.90 -7.41
N PHE A 16 -11.97 -12.46 -6.17
CA PHE A 16 -11.60 -11.09 -5.88
C PHE A 16 -10.10 -10.94 -5.71
N VAL A 17 -9.53 -9.92 -6.35
CA VAL A 17 -8.13 -9.52 -6.22
C VAL A 17 -8.11 -8.10 -5.69
N PHE A 18 -7.48 -7.88 -4.56
CA PHE A 18 -7.43 -6.56 -3.92
C PHE A 18 -6.03 -5.96 -4.01
N ASP A 19 -5.95 -4.66 -4.21
CA ASP A 19 -4.79 -3.91 -3.78
C ASP A 19 -4.74 -3.81 -2.25
N LYS A 20 -3.61 -3.39 -1.69
CA LYS A 20 -3.41 -3.30 -0.24
C LYS A 20 -3.40 -1.86 0.25
N ASP A 21 -2.42 -1.08 -0.17
CA ASP A 21 -2.16 0.25 0.37
C ASP A 21 -3.09 1.29 -0.27
N GLY A 22 -3.76 2.08 0.56
CA GLY A 22 -4.80 3.01 0.11
C GLY A 22 -6.19 2.38 0.03
N LEU A 23 -6.30 1.11 -0.37
CA LEU A 23 -7.57 0.40 -0.49
C LEU A 23 -8.00 -0.32 0.79
N MET A 24 -7.18 -1.25 1.28
CA MET A 24 -7.47 -2.00 2.51
C MET A 24 -7.10 -1.20 3.74
N PHE A 25 -5.97 -0.50 3.68
CA PHE A 25 -5.37 0.24 4.77
C PHE A 25 -5.07 1.68 4.37
N ASP A 26 -5.21 2.58 5.34
CA ASP A 26 -4.87 3.99 5.18
C ASP A 26 -3.34 4.14 4.99
N SER A 27 -2.93 4.41 3.76
CA SER A 27 -1.53 4.59 3.40
C SER A 27 -0.92 5.84 4.07
N SER A 28 -1.71 6.90 4.28
CA SER A 28 -1.24 8.11 4.94
C SER A 28 -0.83 7.83 6.37
N GLN A 29 -1.65 7.10 7.12
CA GLN A 29 -1.33 6.69 8.49
C GLN A 29 -0.07 5.83 8.55
N PHE A 30 0.07 4.89 7.62
CA PHE A 30 1.26 4.06 7.53
C PHE A 30 2.54 4.88 7.32
N TRP A 31 2.53 5.77 6.33
CA TRP A 31 3.69 6.61 6.02
C TRP A 31 4.04 7.57 7.16
N ASN A 32 3.04 8.15 7.83
CA ASN A 32 3.25 9.00 8.99
C ASN A 32 3.97 8.25 10.12
N GLU A 33 3.48 7.08 10.50
CA GLU A 33 4.07 6.29 11.58
C GLU A 33 5.45 5.73 11.22
N LEU A 34 5.66 5.33 9.97
CA LEU A 34 6.97 4.89 9.47
C LEU A 34 7.99 6.03 9.53
N THR A 35 7.60 7.24 9.12
CA THR A 35 8.45 8.43 9.19
C THR A 35 8.81 8.75 10.65
N ASN A 36 7.81 8.77 11.55
CA ASN A 36 8.03 8.97 12.98
C ASN A 36 9.02 7.95 13.55
N SER A 37 8.85 6.69 13.20
CA SER A 37 9.76 5.63 13.65
C SER A 37 11.18 5.87 13.17
N ARG A 38 11.39 6.12 11.88
CA ARG A 38 12.72 6.40 11.29
C ARG A 38 13.38 7.65 11.89
N CYS A 39 12.62 8.72 12.14
CA CYS A 39 13.09 9.93 12.81
C CYS A 39 13.62 9.66 14.21
N ARG A 40 12.99 8.76 15.00
CA ARG A 40 13.48 8.38 16.33
C ARG A 40 14.89 7.76 16.27
N TYR A 41 15.20 6.98 15.23
CA TYR A 41 16.53 6.37 15.05
C TYR A 41 17.52 7.30 14.35
N LEU A 42 17.06 8.31 13.63
CA LEU A 42 17.92 9.33 13.03
C LEU A 42 18.33 10.41 14.04
N LEU A 43 17.46 10.74 15.00
CA LEU A 43 17.70 11.76 16.04
C LEU A 43 19.08 11.64 16.75
N PRO A 44 19.50 10.46 17.27
CA PRO A 44 20.80 10.33 17.91
C PRO A 44 21.99 10.44 16.94
N VAL A 45 21.77 10.34 15.63
CA VAL A 45 22.81 10.43 14.60
C VAL A 45 23.15 11.87 14.26
N CYS A 46 22.13 12.73 14.07
CA CYS A 46 22.34 14.08 13.55
C CYS A 46 21.65 15.19 14.35
N GLY A 47 20.91 14.86 15.42
CA GLY A 47 20.19 15.85 16.22
C GLY A 47 18.85 16.26 15.63
N LEU A 48 18.04 16.99 16.42
CA LEU A 48 16.65 17.31 16.10
C LEU A 48 16.50 18.12 14.79
N GLU A 49 17.27 19.19 14.65
CA GLU A 49 17.17 20.09 13.51
C GLU A 49 17.39 19.37 12.17
N LEU A 50 18.47 18.58 12.08
CA LEU A 50 18.77 17.83 10.87
C LEU A 50 17.83 16.66 10.63
N THR A 51 17.26 16.07 11.69
CA THR A 51 16.24 15.03 11.54
C THR A 51 14.97 15.59 10.91
N LEU A 52 14.48 16.76 11.37
CA LEU A 52 13.32 17.42 10.80
C LEU A 52 13.56 17.91 9.36
N GLU A 53 14.76 18.46 9.11
CA GLU A 53 15.16 18.84 7.75
C GLU A 53 15.19 17.65 6.80
N TRP A 54 15.70 16.51 7.25
CA TRP A 54 15.67 15.27 6.47
C TRP A 54 14.24 14.81 6.17
N ALA A 55 13.35 14.78 7.16
CA ALA A 55 11.96 14.38 6.97
C ALA A 55 11.26 15.28 5.93
N HIS A 56 11.46 16.60 6.04
CA HIS A 56 10.93 17.56 5.08
C HIS A 56 11.50 17.36 3.66
N MET A 57 12.80 17.13 3.53
CA MET A 57 13.44 16.83 2.24
C MET A 57 12.89 15.53 1.61
N MET A 58 12.51 14.55 2.43
CA MET A 58 11.90 13.30 1.99
C MET A 58 10.42 13.45 1.61
N GLY A 59 9.81 14.62 1.86
CA GLY A 59 8.40 14.92 1.55
C GLY A 59 7.46 14.77 2.74
N ALA A 60 7.94 14.84 3.99
CA ALA A 60 7.12 14.69 5.18
C ALA A 60 7.07 15.96 6.03
N ASP A 61 5.86 16.39 6.40
CA ASP A 61 5.66 17.46 7.40
C ASP A 61 5.68 16.85 8.79
N THR A 62 6.84 16.93 9.43
CA THR A 62 7.14 16.33 10.73
C THR A 62 7.54 17.39 11.74
N VAL A 63 7.04 17.28 12.96
CA VAL A 63 7.41 18.14 14.09
C VAL A 63 7.88 17.28 15.26
N ALA A 64 8.62 17.91 16.19
CA ALA A 64 8.92 17.28 17.48
C ALA A 64 7.63 17.15 18.30
N ASP A 65 7.46 16.03 18.97
CA ASP A 65 6.32 15.71 19.83
C ASP A 65 6.82 15.22 21.19
N GLU A 66 6.23 15.73 22.29
CA GLU A 66 6.67 15.41 23.64
C GLU A 66 6.31 13.96 24.06
N ALA A 67 5.22 13.41 23.51
CA ALA A 67 4.75 12.08 23.90
C ALA A 67 5.46 10.97 23.13
N ASP A 68 5.60 11.15 21.80
CA ASP A 68 6.06 10.09 20.89
C ASP A 68 7.40 10.42 20.21
N GLY A 69 8.00 11.58 20.52
CA GLY A 69 9.24 12.09 19.95
C GLY A 69 9.02 12.84 18.63
N PHE A 70 8.21 12.32 17.73
CA PHE A 70 7.89 12.93 16.45
C PHE A 70 6.42 12.71 16.07
N ALA A 71 5.81 13.72 15.44
CA ALA A 71 4.49 13.66 14.85
C ALA A 71 4.55 14.12 13.39
N THR A 72 4.40 13.20 12.47
CA THR A 72 4.22 13.47 11.04
C THR A 72 2.72 13.63 10.76
N THR A 73 2.35 14.74 10.14
CA THR A 73 0.95 15.07 9.84
C THR A 73 0.59 14.90 8.38
N TYR A 74 1.60 14.91 7.51
CA TYR A 74 1.43 14.76 6.06
C TYR A 74 2.68 14.14 5.43
N VAL A 75 2.47 13.30 4.43
CA VAL A 75 3.51 12.81 3.51
C VAL A 75 3.05 13.11 2.10
N ASP A 76 3.87 13.81 1.33
CA ASP A 76 3.61 14.11 -0.07
C ASP A 76 3.54 12.81 -0.90
N PRO A 77 2.41 12.50 -1.55
CA PRO A 77 2.26 11.29 -2.36
C PRO A 77 3.18 11.26 -3.60
N LEU A 78 3.79 12.37 -3.96
CA LEU A 78 4.82 12.48 -5.00
C LEU A 78 6.23 12.68 -4.41
N GLY A 79 6.36 12.72 -3.10
CA GLY A 79 7.62 12.86 -2.38
C GLY A 79 8.45 11.57 -2.40
N ILE A 80 9.72 11.69 -2.00
CA ILE A 80 10.67 10.57 -2.03
C ILE A 80 10.16 9.39 -1.18
N LEU A 81 9.58 9.65 0.00
CA LEU A 81 9.03 8.61 0.88
C LEU A 81 7.95 7.77 0.22
N ALA A 82 7.15 8.35 -0.67
CA ALA A 82 6.02 7.67 -1.30
C ALA A 82 6.38 6.96 -2.61
N VAL A 83 7.39 7.45 -3.35
CA VAL A 83 7.67 6.98 -4.71
C VAL A 83 9.00 6.24 -4.87
N ALA A 84 9.97 6.46 -3.96
CA ALA A 84 11.29 5.85 -4.06
C ALA A 84 11.29 4.42 -3.48
N SER A 85 12.12 3.57 -4.04
CA SER A 85 12.37 2.26 -3.46
C SER A 85 13.14 2.38 -2.13
N PRO A 86 13.07 1.39 -1.22
CA PRO A 86 13.83 1.41 0.02
C PRO A 86 15.36 1.54 -0.18
N PHE A 87 15.88 1.10 -1.30
CA PHE A 87 17.29 1.27 -1.66
C PHE A 87 17.63 2.73 -1.98
N GLU A 88 16.76 3.40 -2.74
CA GLU A 88 16.92 4.81 -3.11
C GLU A 88 16.78 5.71 -1.89
N GLU A 89 15.78 5.50 -1.05
CA GLU A 89 15.59 6.23 0.21
C GLU A 89 16.84 6.16 1.11
N ARG A 90 17.42 4.96 1.30
CA ARG A 90 18.66 4.78 2.07
C ARG A 90 19.85 5.51 1.43
N SER A 91 19.91 5.52 0.10
CA SER A 91 20.97 6.24 -0.63
C SER A 91 20.85 7.74 -0.46
N VAL A 92 19.62 8.28 -0.45
CA VAL A 92 19.33 9.69 -0.16
C VAL A 92 19.76 10.07 1.26
N LEU A 93 19.41 9.25 2.28
CA LEU A 93 19.87 9.49 3.66
C LEU A 93 21.40 9.42 3.76
N GLY A 94 22.04 8.45 3.13
CA GLY A 94 23.50 8.35 3.08
C GLY A 94 24.14 9.62 2.52
N GLY A 95 23.64 10.12 1.37
CA GLY A 95 24.10 11.38 0.78
C GLY A 95 23.86 12.61 1.67
N TYR A 96 22.71 12.64 2.36
CA TYR A 96 22.40 13.68 3.33
C TYR A 96 23.40 13.71 4.50
N LEU A 97 23.70 12.57 5.10
CA LEU A 97 24.68 12.46 6.20
C LEU A 97 26.11 12.87 5.78
N VAL A 98 26.53 12.48 4.57
CA VAL A 98 27.79 12.97 3.99
C VAL A 98 27.77 14.50 3.90
N LYS A 99 26.72 15.08 3.34
CA LYS A 99 26.63 16.51 3.11
C LYS A 99 26.55 17.32 4.39
N LYS A 100 25.78 16.87 5.39
CA LYS A 100 25.48 17.63 6.60
C LYS A 100 26.51 17.42 7.72
N LEU A 101 27.05 16.18 7.84
CA LEU A 101 27.96 15.81 8.93
C LEU A 101 29.41 15.64 8.45
N GLY A 102 29.70 15.69 7.14
CA GLY A 102 31.01 15.38 6.61
C GLY A 102 31.42 13.90 6.78
N MET A 103 30.43 13.03 7.00
CA MET A 103 30.67 11.61 7.24
C MET A 103 31.24 10.93 5.98
N PRO A 104 32.27 10.06 6.09
CA PRO A 104 32.72 9.27 4.94
C PRO A 104 31.59 8.43 4.35
N TRP A 105 31.55 8.31 3.01
CA TRP A 105 30.44 7.63 2.31
C TRP A 105 30.12 6.23 2.85
N HIS A 106 31.14 5.40 3.12
CA HIS A 106 30.92 4.05 3.60
C HIS A 106 30.28 4.00 5.00
N GLU A 107 30.61 4.95 5.87
CA GLU A 107 30.02 5.10 7.20
C GLU A 107 28.59 5.65 7.10
N ALA A 108 28.38 6.68 6.29
CA ALA A 108 27.08 7.27 6.06
C ALA A 108 26.08 6.26 5.48
N ARG A 109 26.51 5.44 4.52
CA ARG A 109 25.71 4.37 3.95
C ARG A 109 25.35 3.30 4.99
N ALA A 110 26.31 2.86 5.80
CA ALA A 110 26.06 1.89 6.87
C ALA A 110 25.07 2.44 7.90
N LYS A 111 25.24 3.71 8.28
CA LYS A 111 24.32 4.39 9.22
C LYS A 111 22.93 4.57 8.65
N ALA A 112 22.79 4.90 7.37
CA ALA A 112 21.49 4.97 6.71
C ALA A 112 20.75 3.63 6.73
N ILE A 113 21.46 2.53 6.47
CA ILE A 113 20.89 1.18 6.55
C ILE A 113 20.42 0.91 7.98
N GLU A 114 21.28 1.16 8.99
CA GLU A 114 20.94 0.96 10.41
C GLU A 114 19.67 1.73 10.84
N VAL A 115 19.57 3.02 10.47
CA VAL A 115 18.42 3.87 10.79
C VAL A 115 17.13 3.31 10.17
N PHE A 116 17.19 2.91 8.90
CA PHE A 116 16.00 2.38 8.20
C PHE A 116 15.59 1.01 8.76
N GLU A 117 16.54 0.10 8.95
CA GLU A 117 16.26 -1.23 9.52
C GLU A 117 15.69 -1.13 10.93
N ALA A 118 16.29 -0.29 11.78
CA ALA A 118 15.79 -0.08 13.12
C ALA A 118 14.41 0.58 13.13
N GLY A 119 14.19 1.59 12.29
CA GLY A 119 12.88 2.24 12.16
C GLY A 119 11.79 1.29 11.66
N ASP A 120 12.11 0.49 10.64
CA ASP A 120 11.14 -0.47 10.07
C ASP A 120 10.84 -1.63 11.04
N GLN A 121 11.86 -2.15 11.77
CA GLN A 121 11.70 -3.24 12.74
C GLN A 121 10.92 -2.83 14.00
N ASN A 122 11.01 -1.55 14.39
CA ASN A 122 10.35 -1.03 15.59
C ASN A 122 9.11 -0.18 15.27
N LEU A 123 8.59 -0.30 14.06
CA LEU A 123 7.32 0.30 13.69
C LEU A 123 6.19 -0.38 14.47
N ASP A 124 5.40 0.42 15.19
CA ASP A 124 4.17 -0.08 15.81
C ASP A 124 3.10 -0.28 14.72
N LEU A 125 2.98 -1.52 14.27
CA LEU A 125 2.03 -1.86 13.20
C LEU A 125 0.57 -1.65 13.61
N HIS A 126 0.22 -1.77 14.90
CA HIS A 126 -1.15 -1.51 15.35
C HIS A 126 -1.52 -0.02 15.26
N ARG A 127 -0.55 0.86 15.36
CA ARG A 127 -0.75 2.30 15.12
C ARG A 127 -0.68 2.64 13.63
N ALA A 128 0.24 2.00 12.91
CA ALA A 128 0.51 2.29 11.49
C ALA A 128 -0.57 1.76 10.56
N ILE A 129 -1.17 0.58 10.87
CA ILE A 129 -2.15 -0.07 10.00
C ILE A 129 -3.56 0.22 10.48
N LYS A 130 -4.24 1.11 9.77
CA LYS A 130 -5.64 1.46 10.00
C LYS A 130 -6.49 1.00 8.82
N ALA A 131 -7.51 0.20 9.12
CA ALA A 131 -8.42 -0.29 8.08
C ALA A 131 -9.21 0.84 7.43
N GLN A 132 -9.34 0.79 6.11
CA GLN A 132 -10.25 1.67 5.37
C GLN A 132 -11.72 1.31 5.66
N PRO A 133 -12.65 2.29 5.56
CA PRO A 133 -14.08 2.04 5.72
C PRO A 133 -14.56 0.90 4.82
N GLY A 134 -15.33 -0.03 5.40
CA GLY A 134 -15.87 -1.18 4.69
C GLY A 134 -14.94 -2.39 4.55
N TYR A 135 -13.61 -2.23 4.73
CA TYR A 135 -12.65 -3.32 4.53
C TYR A 135 -12.97 -4.56 5.38
N VAL A 136 -13.09 -4.39 6.69
CA VAL A 136 -13.31 -5.52 7.61
C VAL A 136 -14.64 -6.22 7.31
N ALA A 137 -15.72 -5.46 7.08
CA ALA A 137 -17.03 -5.99 6.77
C ALA A 137 -17.04 -6.76 5.43
N LEU A 138 -16.37 -6.24 4.41
CA LEU A 138 -16.26 -6.91 3.10
C LEU A 138 -15.48 -8.22 3.22
N MET A 139 -14.33 -8.23 3.92
CA MET A 139 -13.55 -9.45 4.13
C MET A 139 -14.34 -10.51 4.90
N GLN A 140 -15.05 -10.13 5.96
CA GLN A 140 -15.93 -11.04 6.71
C GLN A 140 -17.06 -11.60 5.83
N GLY A 141 -17.62 -10.75 4.97
CA GLY A 141 -18.63 -11.16 3.98
C GLY A 141 -18.10 -12.19 2.99
N LEU A 142 -16.91 -11.97 2.42
CA LEU A 142 -16.26 -12.91 1.51
C LEU A 142 -15.96 -14.25 2.20
N ILE A 143 -15.42 -14.20 3.43
CA ILE A 143 -15.10 -15.38 4.24
C ILE A 143 -16.38 -16.18 4.56
N SER A 144 -17.44 -15.51 5.01
CA SER A 144 -18.68 -16.19 5.41
C SER A 144 -19.41 -16.88 4.25
N LYS A 145 -19.21 -16.36 3.02
CA LYS A 145 -19.81 -16.91 1.79
C LYS A 145 -18.86 -17.82 1.02
N ASP A 146 -17.68 -18.14 1.58
CA ASP A 146 -16.60 -18.92 0.94
C ASP A 146 -16.22 -18.40 -0.46
N ILE A 147 -16.23 -17.06 -0.62
CA ILE A 147 -15.82 -16.40 -1.85
C ILE A 147 -14.30 -16.25 -1.82
N PRO A 148 -13.55 -16.81 -2.79
CA PRO A 148 -12.10 -16.73 -2.79
C PRO A 148 -11.62 -15.32 -3.08
N TYR A 149 -10.56 -14.92 -2.37
CA TYR A 149 -9.88 -13.64 -2.58
C TYR A 149 -8.38 -13.74 -2.34
N GLY A 150 -7.65 -12.79 -2.91
CA GLY A 150 -6.23 -12.63 -2.71
C GLY A 150 -5.79 -11.19 -2.94
N VAL A 151 -4.48 -10.96 -2.91
CA VAL A 151 -3.87 -9.64 -2.97
C VAL A 151 -2.90 -9.56 -4.15
N ALA A 152 -2.97 -8.45 -4.88
CA ALA A 152 -1.95 -8.01 -5.83
C ALA A 152 -1.49 -6.61 -5.40
N THR A 153 -0.25 -6.48 -4.94
CA THR A 153 0.28 -5.26 -4.32
C THR A 153 1.64 -4.86 -4.90
N SER A 154 1.98 -3.59 -4.79
CA SER A 154 3.33 -3.09 -5.06
C SER A 154 4.28 -3.21 -3.86
N ASP A 155 3.76 -3.66 -2.71
CA ASP A 155 4.53 -3.87 -1.48
C ASP A 155 5.13 -5.29 -1.40
N THR A 156 5.96 -5.54 -0.39
CA THR A 156 6.59 -6.84 -0.13
C THR A 156 5.60 -7.85 0.48
N LEU A 157 5.85 -9.13 0.24
CA LEU A 157 5.07 -10.22 0.84
C LEU A 157 5.02 -10.13 2.37
N LYS A 158 6.18 -9.90 3.00
CA LYS A 158 6.30 -9.85 4.47
C LYS A 158 5.44 -8.73 5.07
N ARG A 159 5.50 -7.53 4.50
CA ARG A 159 4.74 -6.38 4.99
C ARG A 159 3.24 -6.56 4.76
N THR A 160 2.85 -7.16 3.64
CA THR A 160 1.46 -7.53 3.35
C THR A 160 0.93 -8.52 4.38
N GLN A 161 1.69 -9.57 4.68
CA GLN A 161 1.34 -10.57 5.69
C GLN A 161 1.15 -9.94 7.07
N ASP A 162 2.10 -9.13 7.52
CA ASP A 162 2.05 -8.48 8.83
C ASP A 162 0.83 -7.55 8.96
N SER A 163 0.55 -6.76 7.91
CA SER A 163 -0.60 -5.84 7.90
C SER A 163 -1.94 -6.58 7.96
N MET A 164 -2.11 -7.62 7.18
CA MET A 164 -3.37 -8.39 7.14
C MET A 164 -3.59 -9.23 8.39
N ALA A 165 -2.52 -9.65 9.07
CA ALA A 165 -2.60 -10.42 10.32
C ALA A 165 -3.26 -9.62 11.44
N ILE A 166 -3.10 -8.28 11.46
CA ILE A 166 -3.71 -7.39 12.46
C ILE A 166 -5.24 -7.52 12.50
N TYR A 167 -5.88 -7.72 11.34
CA TYR A 167 -7.33 -7.85 11.21
C TYR A 167 -7.82 -9.29 11.07
N SER A 168 -6.96 -10.28 11.34
CA SER A 168 -7.27 -11.72 11.25
C SER A 168 -7.79 -12.17 9.88
N CYS A 169 -7.40 -11.47 8.82
CA CYS A 169 -7.82 -11.77 7.44
C CYS A 169 -6.80 -12.63 6.68
N TRP A 170 -5.58 -12.79 7.22
CA TRP A 170 -4.47 -13.45 6.54
C TRP A 170 -4.76 -14.93 6.23
N ASP A 171 -5.28 -15.70 7.19
CA ASP A 171 -5.47 -17.16 7.05
C ASP A 171 -6.43 -17.57 5.93
N LYS A 172 -7.19 -16.63 5.38
CA LYS A 172 -8.17 -16.86 4.31
C LYS A 172 -7.72 -16.34 2.95
N VAL A 173 -6.57 -15.65 2.91
CA VAL A 173 -5.97 -15.18 1.64
C VAL A 173 -5.51 -16.40 0.83
N ARG A 174 -5.98 -16.49 -0.40
CA ARG A 174 -5.64 -17.60 -1.29
C ARG A 174 -4.28 -17.44 -1.96
N PHE A 175 -3.87 -16.20 -2.21
CA PHE A 175 -2.59 -15.84 -2.82
C PHE A 175 -2.24 -14.39 -2.49
N VAL A 176 -0.95 -14.11 -2.56
CA VAL A 176 -0.41 -12.75 -2.65
C VAL A 176 0.54 -12.72 -3.82
N VAL A 177 0.42 -11.71 -4.67
CA VAL A 177 1.33 -11.44 -5.79
C VAL A 177 1.97 -10.08 -5.58
N THR A 178 3.29 -10.04 -5.63
CA THR A 178 4.14 -8.87 -5.41
C THR A 178 4.98 -8.57 -6.65
N PRO A 179 5.70 -7.45 -6.73
CA PRO A 179 6.61 -7.18 -7.85
C PRO A 179 7.70 -8.25 -8.04
N ASP A 180 8.08 -8.97 -6.98
CA ASP A 180 9.09 -10.03 -7.04
C ASP A 180 8.63 -11.29 -7.80
N ASP A 181 7.32 -11.42 -8.03
CA ASP A 181 6.71 -12.60 -8.66
C ASP A 181 6.52 -12.45 -10.17
N VAL A 182 6.70 -11.24 -10.73
CA VAL A 182 6.38 -10.89 -12.12
C VAL A 182 7.51 -10.12 -12.80
N ALA A 183 7.51 -10.09 -14.12
CA ALA A 183 8.47 -9.30 -14.89
C ALA A 183 8.18 -7.80 -14.80
N GLU A 184 6.91 -7.43 -14.87
CA GLU A 184 6.46 -6.05 -14.77
C GLU A 184 5.32 -5.93 -13.76
N GLY A 185 5.46 -4.98 -12.80
CA GLY A 185 4.42 -4.65 -11.82
C GLY A 185 3.29 -3.80 -12.43
N LYS A 186 2.32 -3.40 -11.60
CA LYS A 186 1.22 -2.51 -12.00
C LYS A 186 1.75 -1.27 -12.74
N PRO A 187 1.16 -0.85 -13.84
CA PRO A 187 -0.13 -1.25 -14.39
C PRO A 187 -0.05 -2.39 -15.45
N SER A 188 1.08 -3.15 -15.55
CA SER A 188 1.14 -4.33 -16.40
C SER A 188 0.14 -5.40 -15.94
N PRO A 189 -0.51 -6.16 -16.85
CA PRO A 189 -1.44 -7.23 -16.49
C PRO A 189 -0.77 -8.49 -15.94
N ASP A 190 0.57 -8.54 -15.83
CA ASP A 190 1.36 -9.72 -15.49
C ASP A 190 0.90 -10.38 -14.18
N MET A 191 0.59 -9.55 -13.15
CA MET A 191 0.10 -10.07 -11.87
C MET A 191 -1.23 -10.83 -12.03
N LEU A 192 -2.18 -10.31 -12.81
CA LEU A 192 -3.47 -10.98 -13.06
C LEU A 192 -3.30 -12.22 -13.94
N TYR A 193 -2.39 -12.20 -14.90
CA TYR A 193 -2.04 -13.40 -15.70
C TYR A 193 -1.46 -14.50 -14.83
N LEU A 194 -0.56 -14.15 -13.89
CA LEU A 194 -0.01 -15.10 -12.93
C LEU A 194 -1.10 -15.69 -12.02
N ILE A 195 -2.02 -14.84 -11.52
CA ILE A 195 -3.16 -15.28 -10.71
C ILE A 195 -4.07 -16.22 -11.50
N ALA A 196 -4.40 -15.89 -12.74
CA ALA A 196 -5.22 -16.74 -13.63
C ALA A 196 -4.58 -18.11 -13.83
N LYS A 197 -3.28 -18.14 -14.11
CA LYS A 197 -2.50 -19.37 -14.28
C LYS A 197 -2.51 -20.26 -13.02
N ASN A 198 -2.36 -19.64 -11.85
CA ASN A 198 -2.23 -20.37 -10.58
C ASN A 198 -3.58 -20.83 -10.01
N THR A 199 -4.65 -20.08 -10.26
CA THR A 199 -6.00 -20.36 -9.73
C THR A 199 -6.90 -21.12 -10.70
N GLY A 200 -6.62 -21.06 -11.99
CA GLY A 200 -7.48 -21.58 -13.05
C GLY A 200 -8.73 -20.74 -13.31
N VAL A 201 -8.87 -19.59 -12.64
CA VAL A 201 -10.00 -18.66 -12.86
C VAL A 201 -9.70 -17.82 -14.10
N SER A 202 -10.67 -17.70 -15.00
CA SER A 202 -10.53 -16.86 -16.19
C SER A 202 -10.56 -15.37 -15.83
N LEU A 203 -9.86 -14.55 -16.61
CA LEU A 203 -9.67 -13.13 -16.32
C LEU A 203 -10.98 -12.35 -16.26
N GLU A 204 -11.92 -12.63 -17.16
CA GLU A 204 -13.25 -12.00 -17.17
C GLU A 204 -14.12 -12.35 -15.95
N ARG A 205 -13.70 -13.35 -15.18
CA ARG A 205 -14.33 -13.78 -13.92
C ARG A 205 -13.58 -13.29 -12.67
N MET A 206 -12.57 -12.44 -12.85
CA MET A 206 -11.83 -11.80 -11.75
C MET A 206 -12.29 -10.37 -11.56
N ALA A 207 -12.48 -9.96 -10.30
CA ALA A 207 -12.71 -8.57 -9.92
C ALA A 207 -11.45 -8.02 -9.23
N MET A 208 -10.70 -7.16 -9.93
CA MET A 208 -9.61 -6.38 -9.34
C MET A 208 -10.20 -5.12 -8.71
N VAL A 209 -9.98 -4.96 -7.41
CA VAL A 209 -10.41 -3.81 -6.62
C VAL A 209 -9.16 -3.03 -6.21
N GLY A 210 -9.12 -1.74 -6.50
CA GLY A 210 -7.97 -0.89 -6.18
C GLY A 210 -8.34 0.57 -6.02
N ASP A 211 -7.53 1.34 -5.30
CA ASP A 211 -7.74 2.76 -5.02
C ASP A 211 -7.07 3.68 -6.05
N SER A 212 -6.27 3.11 -6.95
CA SER A 212 -5.49 3.85 -7.94
C SER A 212 -5.85 3.49 -9.38
N TYR A 213 -5.61 4.44 -10.30
CA TYR A 213 -5.80 4.21 -11.73
C TYR A 213 -4.91 3.06 -12.28
N VAL A 214 -3.78 2.76 -11.65
CA VAL A 214 -2.90 1.67 -12.09
C VAL A 214 -3.54 0.30 -11.90
N ASP A 215 -4.39 0.13 -10.89
CA ASP A 215 -5.12 -1.10 -10.60
C ASP A 215 -6.19 -1.39 -11.64
N VAL A 216 -7.04 -0.40 -11.89
CA VAL A 216 -8.11 -0.55 -12.89
C VAL A 216 -7.55 -0.60 -14.31
N LYS A 217 -6.41 0.04 -14.58
CA LYS A 217 -5.69 -0.07 -15.85
C LYS A 217 -5.11 -1.47 -16.05
N MET A 218 -4.54 -2.07 -14.99
CA MET A 218 -4.10 -3.47 -14.99
C MET A 218 -5.27 -4.41 -15.28
N ALA A 219 -6.40 -4.22 -14.59
CA ALA A 219 -7.62 -4.99 -14.82
C ALA A 219 -8.12 -4.87 -16.26
N HIS A 220 -8.21 -3.64 -16.80
CA HIS A 220 -8.62 -3.37 -18.16
C HIS A 220 -7.70 -4.06 -19.19
N ALA A 221 -6.38 -3.95 -19.00
CA ALA A 221 -5.40 -4.57 -19.89
C ALA A 221 -5.48 -6.11 -19.86
N ALA A 222 -5.84 -6.69 -18.73
CA ALA A 222 -6.04 -8.14 -18.57
C ALA A 222 -7.42 -8.62 -19.07
N GLY A 223 -8.39 -7.75 -19.30
CA GLY A 223 -9.78 -8.12 -19.58
C GLY A 223 -10.56 -8.55 -18.33
N ALA A 224 -10.12 -8.14 -17.13
CA ALA A 224 -10.78 -8.38 -15.86
C ALA A 224 -11.75 -7.25 -15.49
N ILE A 225 -12.61 -7.50 -14.48
CA ILE A 225 -13.51 -6.49 -13.92
C ILE A 225 -12.66 -5.53 -13.07
N GLY A 226 -12.56 -4.26 -13.46
CA GLY A 226 -11.87 -3.22 -12.70
C GLY A 226 -12.82 -2.44 -11.82
N ILE A 227 -12.65 -2.49 -10.50
CA ILE A 227 -13.42 -1.72 -9.52
C ILE A 227 -12.48 -0.70 -8.88
N GLY A 228 -12.65 0.58 -9.24
CA GLY A 228 -11.93 1.68 -8.63
C GLY A 228 -12.61 2.14 -7.35
N VAL A 229 -11.84 2.42 -6.29
CA VAL A 229 -12.37 2.94 -5.02
C VAL A 229 -11.62 4.20 -4.65
N SER A 230 -12.21 5.36 -4.86
CA SER A 230 -11.59 6.64 -4.50
C SER A 230 -12.64 7.71 -4.27
N ALA A 231 -12.42 8.54 -3.24
CA ALA A 231 -13.19 9.77 -3.02
C ALA A 231 -12.51 11.00 -3.65
N ASP A 232 -11.30 10.86 -4.18
CA ASP A 232 -10.57 11.93 -4.86
C ASP A 232 -11.09 12.10 -6.30
N PRO A 233 -11.65 13.28 -6.65
CA PRO A 233 -12.15 13.53 -8.00
C PRO A 233 -11.11 13.41 -9.10
N GLU A 234 -9.85 13.79 -8.83
CA GLU A 234 -8.76 13.70 -9.82
C GLU A 234 -8.42 12.23 -10.11
N MET A 235 -8.34 11.40 -9.07
CA MET A 235 -8.13 9.97 -9.21
C MET A 235 -9.31 9.30 -9.95
N CYS A 236 -10.54 9.67 -9.61
CA CYS A 236 -11.72 9.18 -10.32
C CYS A 236 -11.67 9.48 -11.83
N GLU A 237 -11.27 10.69 -12.22
CA GLU A 237 -11.11 11.04 -13.65
C GLU A 237 -10.03 10.17 -14.34
N LYS A 238 -8.93 9.88 -13.68
CA LYS A 238 -7.87 8.99 -14.20
C LYS A 238 -8.34 7.53 -14.33
N MET A 239 -9.23 7.09 -13.44
CA MET A 239 -9.80 5.73 -13.47
C MET A 239 -10.86 5.53 -14.55
N LYS A 240 -11.67 6.55 -14.88
CA LYS A 240 -12.81 6.46 -15.81
C LYS A 240 -12.54 5.71 -17.12
N PRO A 241 -11.38 5.87 -17.80
CA PRO A 241 -11.14 5.16 -19.06
C PRO A 241 -10.98 3.64 -18.90
N TYR A 242 -10.73 3.14 -17.69
CA TYR A 242 -10.31 1.75 -17.43
C TYR A 242 -11.26 1.00 -16.50
N ALA A 243 -11.93 1.71 -15.59
CA ALA A 243 -12.77 1.09 -14.59
C ALA A 243 -14.10 0.57 -15.16
N THR A 244 -14.52 -0.61 -14.73
CA THR A 244 -15.88 -1.12 -14.93
C THR A 244 -16.87 -0.33 -14.09
N VAL A 245 -16.47 0.04 -12.87
CA VAL A 245 -17.24 0.86 -11.92
C VAL A 245 -16.27 1.59 -10.99
N ILE A 246 -16.68 2.78 -10.52
CA ILE A 246 -15.94 3.56 -9.53
C ILE A 246 -16.85 3.78 -8.33
N LEU A 247 -16.30 3.59 -7.13
CA LEU A 247 -16.94 3.71 -5.82
C LEU A 247 -16.21 4.77 -5.00
N SER A 248 -16.85 5.35 -4.00
CA SER A 248 -16.20 6.24 -3.03
C SER A 248 -15.66 5.47 -1.81
N SER A 249 -16.16 4.26 -1.55
CA SER A 249 -15.81 3.42 -0.41
C SER A 249 -16.07 1.94 -0.71
N LEU A 250 -15.34 1.04 -0.03
CA LEU A 250 -15.61 -0.40 -0.05
C LEU A 250 -17.00 -0.77 0.51
N GLU A 251 -17.62 0.12 1.28
CA GLU A 251 -18.99 -0.06 1.82
C GLU A 251 -20.06 -0.14 0.72
N GLU A 252 -19.75 0.36 -0.48
CA GLU A 252 -20.65 0.30 -1.64
C GLU A 252 -20.64 -1.05 -2.36
N ILE A 253 -19.82 -2.02 -1.91
CA ILE A 253 -19.83 -3.40 -2.42
C ILE A 253 -20.78 -4.23 -1.57
N THR A 254 -21.88 -4.67 -2.14
CA THR A 254 -22.87 -5.55 -1.48
C THR A 254 -22.83 -6.94 -2.08
N LEU A 255 -22.33 -7.93 -1.32
CA LEU A 255 -22.32 -9.33 -1.72
C LEU A 255 -23.75 -9.90 -1.63
N LEU A 256 -24.23 -10.50 -2.72
CA LEU A 256 -25.54 -11.15 -2.77
C LEU A 256 -25.48 -12.62 -2.32
N GLU A 257 -26.65 -13.21 -2.10
CA GLU A 257 -26.76 -14.66 -1.77
C GLU A 257 -26.46 -15.54 -2.98
#